data_fdf65afdff92f497d59b1e20ae005a82
#
_entry.id   fdf65afdff92f497d59b1e20ae005a82
#
_cell.length_a   1.000
_cell.length_b   1.000
_cell.length_c   1.000
_cell.angle_alpha   90.00
_cell.angle_beta   90.00
_cell.angle_gamma   90.00
#
_symmetry.space_group_name_H-M   'P 1'
#
loop_
_entity.id
_entity.type
_entity.pdbx_description
1 polymer ?
#
loop_
_entity_poly.entity_id
_entity_poly.type
_entity_poly.pdbx_seq_one_letter_code
_entity_poly.pdbx_strand_id
1 'polypeptide(L)'
;MYPTHLNGSNERRIEGLSREEICRKYQRKILLLSRRISERLPPGCELGGEDLASFGAIGLLEAFDRFDADRDIQFTTFAEYRIRGAMMDALRATDTFTRHRRQVAKEVIDAEKKLTGELGRPPQASEVA
;
A
#
# COMPACT_ATOMS: atom_id res chain seq x y z
N MET A 1 2.81 27.90 8.31
CA MET A 1 1.41 27.78 8.68
C MET A 1 0.52 27.71 7.47
N TYR A 2 -0.42 26.84 7.47
CA TYR A 2 -1.37 26.78 6.37
C TYR A 2 -2.38 27.91 6.49
N PRO A 3 -2.59 28.61 5.42
CA PRO A 3 -3.56 29.69 5.44
C PRO A 3 -4.97 29.13 5.52
N THR A 4 -5.52 29.15 6.70
CA THR A 4 -6.90 28.71 6.93
C THR A 4 -7.91 29.58 6.18
N HIS A 5 -7.46 30.74 5.76
CA HIS A 5 -8.30 31.66 4.97
C HIS A 5 -8.51 31.18 3.55
N LEU A 6 -7.82 30.13 3.11
CA LEU A 6 -8.05 29.55 1.79
C LEU A 6 -9.26 28.65 1.74
N ASN A 7 -9.91 28.45 2.85
CA ASN A 7 -11.17 27.70 2.85
C ASN A 7 -12.26 28.52 2.16
N GLY A 8 -13.37 27.90 1.94
CA GLY A 8 -14.51 28.56 1.31
C GLY A 8 -14.49 28.44 -0.20
N SER A 9 -14.60 29.57 -0.89
CA SER A 9 -14.86 29.58 -2.32
C SER A 9 -13.76 28.96 -3.17
N ASN A 10 -12.51 28.94 -2.68
CA ASN A 10 -11.40 28.37 -3.42
C ASN A 10 -11.11 26.91 -3.05
N GLU A 11 -11.77 26.42 -2.04
CA GLU A 11 -11.59 25.04 -1.63
C GLU A 11 -12.37 24.10 -2.57
N ARG A 12 -11.69 23.09 -3.08
CA ARG A 12 -12.33 22.09 -3.92
C ARG A 12 -13.33 21.28 -3.09
N ARG A 13 -14.51 21.10 -3.63
CA ARG A 13 -15.56 20.30 -3.02
C ARG A 13 -16.09 19.30 -4.03
N ILE A 14 -16.37 18.10 -3.54
CA ILE A 14 -17.01 17.05 -4.32
C ILE A 14 -18.24 16.61 -3.53
N GLU A 15 -19.37 16.57 -4.17
CA GLU A 15 -20.67 16.28 -3.52
C GLU A 15 -20.97 17.25 -2.38
N GLY A 16 -20.47 18.48 -2.49
CA GLY A 16 -20.61 19.50 -1.46
C GLY A 16 -19.69 19.31 -0.25
N LEU A 17 -18.80 18.34 -0.29
CA LEU A 17 -17.91 18.02 0.82
C LEU A 17 -16.47 18.43 0.53
N SER A 18 -15.79 18.90 1.56
CA SER A 18 -14.37 19.22 1.50
C SER A 18 -13.55 17.93 1.51
N ARG A 19 -12.26 18.08 1.22
CA ARG A 19 -11.30 16.96 1.24
C ARG A 19 -11.32 16.20 2.57
N GLU A 20 -11.35 16.95 3.67
CA GLU A 20 -11.41 16.38 5.00
C GLU A 20 -12.72 15.67 5.30
N GLU A 21 -13.83 16.27 4.88
CA GLU A 21 -15.15 15.68 5.03
C GLU A 21 -15.31 14.39 4.21
N ILE A 22 -14.71 14.36 3.03
CA ILE A 22 -14.68 13.14 2.18
C ILE A 22 -13.91 12.04 2.90
N CYS A 23 -12.78 12.35 3.53
CA CYS A 23 -12.03 11.37 4.30
C CYS A 23 -12.86 10.75 5.41
N ARG A 24 -13.61 11.58 6.15
CA ARG A 24 -14.49 11.09 7.21
C ARG A 24 -15.61 10.22 6.67
N LYS A 25 -16.20 10.64 5.57
CA LYS A 25 -17.32 9.91 4.95
C LYS A 25 -16.90 8.50 4.52
N TYR A 26 -15.70 8.36 3.98
CA TYR A 26 -15.24 7.09 3.42
C TYR A 26 -14.42 6.24 4.39
N GLN A 27 -14.15 6.74 5.60
CA GLN A 27 -13.30 6.04 6.56
C GLN A 27 -13.79 4.63 6.87
N ARG A 28 -15.08 4.49 7.14
CA ARG A 28 -15.66 3.18 7.44
C ARG A 28 -15.53 2.23 6.26
N LYS A 29 -15.77 2.73 5.06
CA LYS A 29 -15.68 1.92 3.84
C LYS A 29 -14.25 1.44 3.60
N ILE A 30 -13.27 2.31 3.83
CA ILE A 30 -11.87 1.95 3.73
C ILE A 30 -11.52 0.86 4.73
N LEU A 31 -11.95 1.01 5.98
CA LEU A 31 -11.69 0.02 7.03
C LEU A 31 -12.33 -1.33 6.71
N LEU A 32 -13.56 -1.34 6.22
CA LEU A 32 -14.24 -2.58 5.83
C LEU A 32 -13.52 -3.26 4.68
N LEU A 33 -13.11 -2.50 3.68
CA LEU A 33 -12.41 -3.04 2.52
C LEU A 33 -11.03 -3.57 2.91
N SER A 34 -10.29 -2.84 3.74
CA SER A 34 -8.98 -3.30 4.22
C SER A 34 -9.09 -4.59 5.02
N ARG A 35 -10.13 -4.71 5.84
CA ARG A 35 -10.39 -5.94 6.59
C ARG A 35 -10.65 -7.12 5.67
N ARG A 36 -11.51 -6.93 4.67
CA ARG A 36 -11.83 -7.99 3.71
C ARG A 36 -10.61 -8.47 2.96
N ILE A 37 -9.77 -7.54 2.54
CA ILE A 37 -8.54 -7.88 1.83
C ILE A 37 -7.58 -8.59 2.76
N SER A 38 -7.37 -8.09 3.98
CA SER A 38 -6.42 -8.68 4.92
C SER A 38 -6.81 -10.09 5.34
N GLU A 39 -8.10 -10.37 5.45
CA GLU A 39 -8.60 -11.72 5.79
C GLU A 39 -8.29 -12.76 4.72
N ARG A 40 -8.08 -12.33 3.48
CA ARG A 40 -7.77 -13.22 2.37
C ARG A 40 -6.28 -13.36 2.11
N LEU A 41 -5.45 -12.65 2.86
CA LEU A 41 -4.01 -12.74 2.68
C LEU A 41 -3.45 -13.98 3.33
N PRO A 42 -2.40 -14.59 2.73
CA PRO A 42 -1.77 -15.76 3.33
C PRO A 42 -1.05 -15.39 4.63
N PRO A 43 -0.85 -16.37 5.52
CA PRO A 43 -0.06 -16.17 6.72
C PRO A 43 1.35 -15.68 6.36
N GLY A 44 1.87 -14.76 7.15
CA GLY A 44 3.20 -14.21 6.91
C GLY A 44 3.25 -13.00 6.01
N CYS A 45 2.10 -12.49 5.56
CA CYS A 45 2.05 -11.23 4.84
C CYS A 45 2.42 -10.10 5.79
N GLU A 46 3.36 -9.24 5.37
CA GLU A 46 3.84 -8.15 6.21
C GLU A 46 2.83 -7.02 6.39
N LEU A 47 1.93 -6.84 5.43
CA LEU A 47 0.91 -5.79 5.50
C LEU A 47 -0.32 -6.27 6.23
N GLY A 48 -0.68 -5.57 7.30
CA GLY A 48 -1.93 -5.80 8.02
C GLY A 48 -3.04 -4.88 7.52
N GLY A 49 -4.22 -5.04 8.15
CA GLY A 49 -5.38 -4.23 7.80
C GLY A 49 -5.18 -2.74 8.00
N GLU A 50 -4.42 -2.36 9.04
CA GLU A 50 -4.14 -0.94 9.31
C GLU A 50 -3.28 -0.31 8.22
N ASP A 51 -2.29 -1.04 7.73
CA ASP A 51 -1.45 -0.57 6.64
C ASP A 51 -2.26 -0.41 5.36
N LEU A 52 -3.09 -1.39 5.06
CA LEU A 52 -3.96 -1.32 3.88
C LEU A 52 -4.93 -0.15 3.97
N ALA A 53 -5.49 0.12 5.16
CA ALA A 53 -6.39 1.25 5.35
C ALA A 53 -5.66 2.58 5.09
N SER A 54 -4.41 2.69 5.52
CA SER A 54 -3.60 3.89 5.25
C SER A 54 -3.36 4.09 3.77
N PHE A 55 -3.01 3.03 3.03
CA PHE A 55 -2.85 3.12 1.59
C PHE A 55 -4.16 3.43 0.88
N GLY A 56 -5.27 2.87 1.37
CA GLY A 56 -6.58 3.17 0.84
C GLY A 56 -6.95 4.64 1.02
N ALA A 57 -6.63 5.21 2.17
CA ALA A 57 -6.87 6.62 2.42
C ALA A 57 -6.08 7.52 1.47
N ILE A 58 -4.83 7.16 1.18
CA ILE A 58 -4.03 7.86 0.18
C ILE A 58 -4.71 7.78 -1.19
N GLY A 59 -5.20 6.61 -1.57
CA GLY A 59 -5.93 6.43 -2.83
C GLY A 59 -7.17 7.29 -2.90
N LEU A 60 -7.90 7.41 -1.80
CA LEU A 60 -9.07 8.28 -1.72
C LEU A 60 -8.71 9.74 -1.95
N LEU A 61 -7.64 10.21 -1.30
CA LEU A 61 -7.20 11.60 -1.46
C LEU A 61 -6.75 11.88 -2.88
N GLU A 62 -6.07 10.94 -3.52
CA GLU A 62 -5.72 11.05 -4.93
C GLU A 62 -6.96 11.12 -5.81
N ALA A 63 -7.96 10.31 -5.50
CA ALA A 63 -9.24 10.34 -6.23
C ALA A 63 -9.89 11.71 -6.10
N PHE A 64 -9.91 12.25 -4.90
CA PHE A 64 -10.48 13.58 -4.68
C PHE A 64 -9.75 14.64 -5.49
N ASP A 65 -8.43 14.59 -5.51
CA ASP A 65 -7.62 15.59 -6.19
C ASP A 65 -7.71 15.49 -7.72
N ARG A 66 -7.98 14.30 -8.25
CA ARG A 66 -7.99 14.05 -9.70
C ARG A 66 -9.38 13.87 -10.30
N PHE A 67 -10.42 13.88 -9.48
CA PHE A 67 -11.76 13.66 -9.99
C PHE A 67 -12.19 14.76 -10.95
N ASP A 68 -12.73 14.36 -12.08
CA ASP A 68 -13.27 15.26 -13.08
C ASP A 68 -14.77 15.06 -13.17
N ALA A 69 -15.54 16.04 -12.69
CA ALA A 69 -16.99 15.95 -12.65
C ALA A 69 -17.64 15.96 -14.04
N ASP A 70 -16.88 16.36 -15.07
CA ASP A 70 -17.37 16.37 -16.45
C ASP A 70 -17.36 14.99 -17.09
N ARG A 71 -16.76 14.00 -16.44
CA ARG A 71 -16.77 12.63 -16.94
C ARG A 71 -18.02 11.89 -16.45
N ASP A 72 -18.42 10.88 -17.23
CA ASP A 72 -19.58 10.06 -16.95
C ASP A 72 -19.37 9.03 -15.85
N ILE A 73 -18.67 9.39 -14.81
CA ILE A 73 -18.43 8.49 -13.69
C ILE A 73 -18.73 9.21 -12.38
N GLN A 74 -19.43 8.56 -11.49
CA GLN A 74 -19.71 9.12 -10.19
C GLN A 74 -18.45 9.07 -9.31
N PHE A 75 -18.33 10.03 -8.42
CA PHE A 75 -17.18 10.08 -7.53
C PHE A 75 -17.07 8.81 -6.68
N THR A 76 -18.17 8.29 -6.19
CA THR A 76 -18.17 7.05 -5.39
C THR A 76 -17.48 5.91 -6.12
N THR A 77 -17.82 5.70 -7.38
CA THR A 77 -17.24 4.64 -8.20
C THR A 77 -15.74 4.88 -8.41
N PHE A 78 -15.40 6.11 -8.75
CA PHE A 78 -14.00 6.49 -8.97
C PHE A 78 -13.18 6.33 -7.68
N ALA A 79 -13.73 6.78 -6.56
CA ALA A 79 -13.06 6.68 -5.26
C ALA A 79 -12.83 5.22 -4.87
N GLU A 80 -13.83 4.36 -5.01
CA GLU A 80 -13.69 2.94 -4.70
C GLU A 80 -12.61 2.27 -5.54
N TYR A 81 -12.58 2.58 -6.81
CA TYR A 81 -11.56 2.06 -7.71
C TYR A 81 -10.16 2.48 -7.26
N ARG A 82 -9.99 3.76 -6.90
CA ARG A 82 -8.69 4.28 -6.49
C ARG A 82 -8.27 3.76 -5.11
N ILE A 83 -9.21 3.64 -4.19
CA ILE A 83 -8.95 3.08 -2.86
C ILE A 83 -8.44 1.64 -2.99
N ARG A 84 -9.18 0.83 -3.72
CA ARG A 84 -8.82 -0.57 -3.93
C ARG A 84 -7.49 -0.70 -4.68
N GLY A 85 -7.30 0.11 -5.71
CA GLY A 85 -6.07 0.14 -6.49
C GLY A 85 -4.85 0.44 -5.64
N ALA A 86 -4.96 1.41 -4.74
CA ALA A 86 -3.86 1.77 -3.84
C ALA A 86 -3.51 0.63 -2.89
N MET A 87 -4.52 -0.06 -2.35
CA MET A 87 -4.30 -1.23 -1.49
C MET A 87 -3.62 -2.36 -2.24
N MET A 88 -4.09 -2.66 -3.44
CA MET A 88 -3.54 -3.74 -4.24
C MET A 88 -2.11 -3.42 -4.71
N ASP A 89 -1.84 -2.16 -5.05
CA ASP A 89 -0.49 -1.74 -5.42
C ASP A 89 0.49 -1.90 -4.25
N ALA A 90 0.05 -1.56 -3.04
CA ALA A 90 0.86 -1.75 -1.84
C ALA A 90 1.18 -3.22 -1.61
N LEU A 91 0.20 -4.10 -1.80
CA LEU A 91 0.40 -5.54 -1.67
C LEU A 91 1.39 -6.07 -2.70
N ARG A 92 1.29 -5.62 -3.95
CA ARG A 92 2.24 -6.04 -4.99
C ARG A 92 3.66 -5.60 -4.68
N ALA A 93 3.83 -4.38 -4.20
CA ALA A 93 5.16 -3.87 -3.83
C ALA A 93 5.77 -4.69 -2.70
N THR A 94 4.99 -5.01 -1.67
CA THR A 94 5.43 -5.82 -0.54
C THR A 94 5.79 -7.24 -0.99
N ASP A 95 4.97 -7.83 -1.85
CA ASP A 95 5.18 -9.17 -2.38
C ASP A 95 6.49 -9.26 -3.16
N THR A 96 6.74 -8.28 -4.02
CA THR A 96 7.98 -8.21 -4.80
C THR A 96 9.19 -8.09 -3.88
N PHE A 97 9.12 -7.26 -2.86
CA PHE A 97 10.19 -7.09 -1.88
C PHE A 97 10.46 -8.39 -1.12
N THR A 98 9.41 -9.08 -0.70
CA THR A 98 9.53 -10.35 0.00
C THR A 98 10.15 -11.43 -0.88
N ARG A 99 9.77 -11.49 -2.15
CA ARG A 99 10.39 -12.42 -3.11
C ARG A 99 11.88 -12.14 -3.28
N HIS A 100 12.24 -10.88 -3.39
CA HIS A 100 13.65 -10.49 -3.51
C HIS A 100 14.44 -10.92 -2.29
N ARG A 101 13.92 -10.68 -1.08
CA ARG A 101 14.58 -11.09 0.15
C ARG A 101 14.77 -12.60 0.22
N ARG A 102 13.77 -13.37 -0.20
CA ARG A 102 13.87 -14.84 -0.25
C ARG A 102 14.93 -15.30 -1.22
N GLN A 103 15.02 -14.64 -2.37
CA GLN A 103 16.03 -14.98 -3.38
C GLN A 103 17.43 -14.72 -2.86
N VAL A 104 17.68 -13.58 -2.22
CA VAL A 104 18.97 -13.25 -1.63
C VAL A 104 19.34 -14.27 -0.55
N ALA A 105 18.40 -14.60 0.32
CA ALA A 105 18.63 -15.59 1.37
C ALA A 105 19.01 -16.97 0.78
N LYS A 106 18.34 -17.37 -0.28
CA LYS A 106 18.66 -18.63 -0.96
C LYS A 106 20.07 -18.61 -1.53
N GLU A 107 20.47 -17.51 -2.17
CA GLU A 107 21.81 -17.36 -2.72
C GLU A 107 22.88 -17.45 -1.64
N VAL A 108 22.64 -16.85 -0.47
CA VAL A 108 23.58 -16.93 0.65
C VAL A 108 23.70 -18.38 1.15
N ILE A 109 22.57 -19.09 1.30
CA ILE A 109 22.59 -20.48 1.74
C ILE A 109 23.33 -21.37 0.73
N ASP A 110 23.10 -21.17 -0.56
CA ASP A 110 23.75 -21.96 -1.60
C ASP A 110 25.28 -21.71 -1.61
N ALA A 111 25.68 -20.45 -1.45
CA ALA A 111 27.10 -20.10 -1.34
C ALA A 111 27.76 -20.74 -0.12
N GLU A 112 27.07 -20.73 1.02
CA GLU A 112 27.54 -21.35 2.25
C GLU A 112 27.75 -22.87 2.08
N LYS A 113 26.77 -23.53 1.46
CA LYS A 113 26.88 -24.98 1.18
C LYS A 113 28.04 -25.29 0.28
N LYS A 114 28.23 -24.48 -0.77
CA LYS A 114 29.34 -24.66 -1.69
C LYS A 114 30.68 -24.53 -0.99
N LEU A 115 30.85 -23.48 -0.18
CA LEU A 115 32.08 -23.27 0.56
C LEU A 115 32.32 -24.35 1.60
N THR A 116 31.30 -24.84 2.26
CA THR A 116 31.42 -25.98 3.19
C THR A 116 31.97 -27.20 2.47
N GLY A 117 31.49 -27.48 1.27
CA GLY A 117 32.00 -28.61 0.47
C GLY A 117 33.46 -28.42 0.04
N GLU A 118 33.87 -27.20 -0.28
CA GLU A 118 35.25 -26.92 -0.70
C GLU A 118 36.22 -26.87 0.48
N LEU A 119 35.80 -26.31 1.61
CA LEU A 119 36.68 -26.11 2.77
C LEU A 119 36.72 -27.30 3.71
N GLY A 120 35.73 -28.18 3.64
CA GLY A 120 35.58 -29.28 4.59
C GLY A 120 35.18 -28.81 6.00
N ARG A 121 34.71 -27.54 6.12
CA ARG A 121 34.25 -26.96 7.38
C ARG A 121 33.24 -25.86 7.08
N PRO A 122 32.42 -25.50 8.07
CA PRO A 122 31.50 -24.36 7.88
C PRO A 122 32.29 -23.06 7.65
N PRO A 123 31.92 -22.26 6.62
CA PRO A 123 32.60 -21.00 6.35
C PRO A 123 32.25 -19.93 7.40
N GLN A 124 33.16 -18.99 7.56
CA GLN A 124 32.86 -17.80 8.34
C GLN A 124 32.10 -16.78 7.48
N ALA A 125 31.42 -15.82 8.13
CA ALA A 125 30.61 -14.84 7.42
C ALA A 125 31.42 -14.07 6.36
N SER A 126 32.68 -13.78 6.64
CA SER A 126 33.56 -13.07 5.71
C SER A 126 33.88 -13.88 4.45
N GLU A 127 33.76 -15.21 4.51
CA GLU A 127 34.04 -16.08 3.38
C GLU A 127 32.84 -16.26 2.45
N VAL A 128 31.63 -15.98 2.97
CA VAL A 128 30.39 -16.08 2.20
C VAL A 128 30.14 -14.83 1.37
N ALA A 129 30.61 -13.70 1.80
CA ALA A 129 30.37 -12.39 1.18
C ALA A 129 30.95 -12.29 -0.25
#